data_ce9b5361d09cd208f85808055aa18d28
#
_entry.id   ce9b5361d09cd208f85808055aa18d28
#
_cell.length_a   1.000
_cell.length_b   1.000
_cell.length_c   1.000
_cell.angle_alpha   90.00
_cell.angle_beta   90.00
_cell.angle_gamma   90.00
#
_symmetry.space_group_name_H-M   'P 1'
#
loop_
_entity.id
_entity.type
_entity.pdbx_description
1 polymer ?
#
loop_
_entity_poly.entity_id
_entity_poly.type
_entity_poly.pdbx_seq_one_letter_code
_entity_poly.pdbx_strand_id
1 'polypeptide(L)'
;MPTGICAHKQYKPSRGHNHPRMRYPVTTPELAAATDYGRMYARVRGGEPLVPSITTVIGQHANDLSGWHGYMAAKAALEDQRAYRATGSHGLKFAIIRDAASASERYRDAAAARGDRVHNYAENVALRAMGREHNLDECREQLIINGEQAYADRFDEWWEAFKPRPLAAEVTIWNDTVGYAGTLDLVAEIAGRTCIIDYKTKGTDKRGRVKALDEKVVMQLVAGLKAEESIVDPDKGTWEPWKYGDAPVLMGVALGETQVLPQQANPAVLERNWYKFCALRRVWEFDRQVQEFEDPALMPVVPPPAV
;
A
#
# COMPACT_ATOMS: atom_id res chain seq x y z
N MET A 1 19.17 -54.29 -27.83
CA MET A 1 18.84 -53.98 -26.43
C MET A 1 18.50 -52.50 -26.43
N PRO A 2 17.26 -52.06 -26.19
CA PRO A 2 16.85 -50.70 -26.43
C PRO A 2 17.14 -49.81 -25.21
N THR A 3 17.67 -48.64 -25.52
CA THR A 3 17.93 -47.51 -24.63
C THR A 3 16.61 -46.81 -24.25
N GLY A 4 16.26 -46.83 -22.97
CA GLY A 4 15.09 -46.10 -22.45
C GLY A 4 15.36 -44.61 -22.33
N ILE A 5 14.64 -43.84 -23.13
CA ILE A 5 14.61 -42.37 -23.02
C ILE A 5 13.60 -42.02 -21.92
N CYS A 6 14.07 -41.43 -20.81
CA CYS A 6 13.21 -40.85 -19.79
C CYS A 6 12.54 -39.58 -20.35
N ALA A 7 11.25 -39.64 -20.57
CA ALA A 7 10.45 -38.49 -20.94
C ALA A 7 10.25 -37.54 -19.71
N HIS A 8 10.85 -36.38 -19.76
CA HIS A 8 10.51 -35.29 -18.84
C HIS A 8 9.07 -34.84 -19.10
N LYS A 9 8.19 -35.14 -18.15
CA LYS A 9 6.84 -34.53 -18.11
C LYS A 9 7.00 -33.03 -17.79
N GLN A 10 6.77 -32.19 -18.79
CA GLN A 10 6.59 -30.76 -18.61
C GLN A 10 5.36 -30.51 -17.73
N TYR A 11 5.58 -29.89 -16.59
CA TYR A 11 4.53 -29.40 -15.70
C TYR A 11 3.85 -28.20 -16.37
N LYS A 12 2.63 -28.39 -16.91
CA LYS A 12 1.79 -27.27 -17.34
C LYS A 12 1.03 -26.76 -16.12
N PRO A 13 1.15 -25.46 -15.74
CA PRO A 13 0.32 -24.91 -14.69
C PRO A 13 -1.14 -24.96 -15.12
N SER A 14 -1.99 -25.56 -14.29
CA SER A 14 -3.43 -25.63 -14.48
C SER A 14 -3.99 -24.20 -14.49
N ARG A 15 -4.77 -23.86 -15.54
CA ARG A 15 -5.54 -22.62 -15.61
C ARG A 15 -6.49 -22.57 -14.41
N GLY A 16 -6.20 -21.63 -13.49
CA GLY A 16 -7.06 -21.35 -12.35
C GLY A 16 -8.46 -20.95 -12.82
N HIS A 17 -9.48 -21.50 -12.19
CA HIS A 17 -10.87 -21.11 -12.39
C HIS A 17 -11.01 -19.65 -11.94
N ASN A 18 -11.32 -18.77 -12.90
CA ASN A 18 -11.68 -17.39 -12.66
C ASN A 18 -13.03 -17.36 -11.90
N HIS A 19 -12.96 -17.28 -10.56
CA HIS A 19 -14.06 -16.67 -9.83
C HIS A 19 -14.06 -15.17 -10.16
N PRO A 20 -15.21 -14.58 -10.50
CA PRO A 20 -15.29 -13.13 -10.67
C PRO A 20 -14.88 -12.47 -9.34
N ARG A 21 -13.65 -11.96 -9.29
CA ARG A 21 -13.24 -11.06 -8.20
C ARG A 21 -14.13 -9.85 -8.32
N MET A 22 -14.98 -9.59 -7.32
CA MET A 22 -15.58 -8.28 -7.16
C MET A 22 -14.40 -7.29 -6.98
N ARG A 23 -14.01 -6.66 -8.08
CA ARG A 23 -13.06 -5.54 -8.05
C ARG A 23 -13.83 -4.36 -7.50
N TYR A 24 -13.70 -4.10 -6.22
CA TYR A 24 -14.01 -2.77 -5.69
C TYR A 24 -13.14 -1.76 -6.43
N PRO A 25 -13.70 -0.62 -6.85
CA PRO A 25 -12.88 0.42 -7.48
C PRO A 25 -11.85 0.88 -6.44
N VAL A 26 -10.60 0.46 -6.63
CA VAL A 26 -9.46 1.01 -5.89
C VAL A 26 -9.25 2.40 -6.47
N THR A 27 -9.36 3.43 -5.65
CA THR A 27 -8.99 4.79 -6.05
C THR A 27 -7.49 4.80 -6.33
N THR A 28 -7.15 4.71 -7.62
CA THR A 28 -5.77 4.84 -8.05
C THR A 28 -5.51 6.32 -8.26
N PRO A 29 -4.45 6.90 -7.64
CA PRO A 29 -4.08 8.28 -7.92
C PRO A 29 -3.99 8.52 -9.44
N GLU A 30 -4.45 9.68 -9.90
CA GLU A 30 -4.67 9.98 -11.33
C GLU A 30 -3.45 9.74 -12.22
N LEU A 31 -2.24 9.88 -11.67
CA LEU A 31 -0.97 9.71 -12.40
C LEU A 31 -0.30 8.35 -12.13
N ALA A 32 -0.93 7.47 -11.34
CA ALA A 32 -0.36 6.19 -10.97
C ALA A 32 -0.91 5.05 -11.83
N ALA A 33 -0.06 4.11 -12.19
CA ALA A 33 -0.41 2.88 -12.87
C ALA A 33 0.20 1.66 -12.15
N ALA A 34 -0.51 0.53 -12.19
CA ALA A 34 0.05 -0.75 -11.78
C ALA A 34 0.90 -1.32 -12.93
N THR A 35 2.13 -1.71 -12.64
CA THR A 35 3.07 -2.33 -13.59
C THR A 35 3.62 -3.61 -12.98
N ASP A 36 4.39 -4.38 -13.76
CA ASP A 36 5.11 -5.57 -13.28
C ASP A 36 6.15 -5.22 -12.18
N TYR A 37 6.59 -3.96 -12.15
CA TYR A 37 7.55 -3.42 -11.17
C TYR A 37 6.89 -2.75 -9.96
N GLY A 38 5.57 -2.92 -9.79
CA GLY A 38 4.76 -2.28 -8.76
C GLY A 38 4.01 -1.04 -9.27
N ARG A 39 3.48 -0.25 -8.35
CA ARG A 39 2.84 1.04 -8.70
C ARG A 39 3.90 2.04 -9.13
N MET A 40 3.72 2.61 -10.32
CA MET A 40 4.60 3.64 -10.89
C MET A 40 3.78 4.88 -11.28
N TYR A 41 4.45 6.01 -11.41
CA TYR A 41 3.84 7.30 -11.75
C TYR A 41 4.33 7.83 -13.09
N ALA A 42 3.41 8.47 -13.83
CA ALA A 42 3.67 9.25 -15.02
C ALA A 42 3.65 10.75 -14.71
N ARG A 43 4.23 11.57 -15.59
CA ARG A 43 4.21 13.05 -15.48
C ARG A 43 2.89 13.67 -15.90
N VAL A 44 2.06 12.94 -16.65
CA VAL A 44 0.78 13.38 -17.21
C VAL A 44 -0.20 12.21 -17.19
N ARG A 45 -1.49 12.49 -17.06
CA ARG A 45 -2.54 11.46 -17.07
C ARG A 45 -2.47 10.62 -18.35
N GLY A 46 -2.42 9.29 -18.20
CA GLY A 46 -2.29 8.37 -19.32
C GLY A 46 -0.91 8.33 -19.98
N GLY A 47 0.07 9.04 -19.41
CA GLY A 47 1.46 9.00 -19.87
C GLY A 47 2.18 7.72 -19.47
N GLU A 48 3.39 7.54 -19.99
CA GLU A 48 4.26 6.42 -19.64
C GLU A 48 4.69 6.49 -18.16
N PRO A 49 4.56 5.39 -17.39
CA PRO A 49 5.06 5.31 -16.01
C PRO A 49 6.59 5.39 -15.98
N LEU A 50 7.13 6.37 -15.28
CA LEU A 50 8.56 6.68 -15.29
C LEU A 50 9.28 6.28 -14.01
N VAL A 51 8.65 6.50 -12.85
CA VAL A 51 9.28 6.29 -11.53
C VAL A 51 8.38 5.50 -10.59
N PRO A 52 8.96 4.74 -9.64
CA PRO A 52 8.18 3.98 -8.66
C PRO A 52 7.45 4.90 -7.67
N SER A 53 6.34 4.40 -7.14
CA SER A 53 5.67 5.07 -6.03
C SER A 53 6.48 4.96 -4.74
N ILE A 54 6.27 5.92 -3.81
CA ILE A 54 6.82 5.85 -2.44
C ILE A 54 6.51 4.48 -1.81
N THR A 55 5.28 3.97 -1.93
CA THR A 55 4.87 2.69 -1.34
C THR A 55 5.53 1.49 -2.02
N THR A 56 5.78 1.55 -3.33
CA THR A 56 6.53 0.52 -4.06
C THR A 56 7.99 0.45 -3.57
N VAL A 57 8.63 1.60 -3.37
CA VAL A 57 9.98 1.69 -2.80
C VAL A 57 10.03 1.13 -1.39
N ILE A 58 9.13 1.55 -0.50
CA ILE A 58 9.05 1.05 0.88
C ILE A 58 8.75 -0.45 0.92
N GLY A 59 8.02 -0.96 -0.07
CA GLY A 59 7.72 -2.38 -0.25
C GLY A 59 8.97 -3.27 -0.38
N GLN A 60 10.12 -2.72 -0.83
CA GLN A 60 11.40 -3.44 -0.90
C GLN A 60 11.94 -3.80 0.50
N HIS A 61 11.44 -3.15 1.55
CA HIS A 61 11.78 -3.52 2.92
C HIS A 61 11.04 -4.80 3.32
N ALA A 62 11.77 -5.91 3.31
CA ALA A 62 11.24 -7.21 3.69
C ALA A 62 10.68 -7.21 5.13
N ASN A 63 9.49 -7.78 5.29
CA ASN A 63 8.92 -8.12 6.58
C ASN A 63 8.77 -9.63 6.64
N ASP A 64 9.26 -10.26 7.70
CA ASP A 64 8.91 -11.66 7.96
C ASP A 64 7.47 -11.73 8.49
N LEU A 65 6.56 -12.12 7.61
CA LEU A 65 5.14 -12.34 7.92
C LEU A 65 4.79 -13.85 7.96
N SER A 66 5.78 -14.73 7.90
CA SER A 66 5.57 -16.20 7.83
C SER A 66 4.71 -16.71 8.98
N GLY A 67 5.00 -16.28 10.21
CA GLY A 67 4.21 -16.62 11.39
C GLY A 67 2.76 -16.13 11.32
N TRP A 68 2.54 -14.93 10.80
CA TRP A 68 1.20 -14.38 10.62
C TRP A 68 0.43 -15.12 9.50
N HIS A 69 1.06 -15.43 8.38
CA HIS A 69 0.44 -16.22 7.31
C HIS A 69 0.02 -17.60 7.81
N GLY A 70 0.91 -18.29 8.55
CA GLY A 70 0.61 -19.57 9.18
C GLY A 70 -0.57 -19.49 10.17
N TYR A 71 -0.59 -18.47 11.02
CA TYR A 71 -1.69 -18.24 11.96
C TYR A 71 -3.02 -17.99 11.24
N MET A 72 -3.05 -17.16 10.21
CA MET A 72 -4.27 -16.85 9.45
C MET A 72 -4.82 -18.10 8.73
N ALA A 73 -3.94 -18.92 8.15
CA ALA A 73 -4.34 -20.16 7.51
C ALA A 73 -4.89 -21.17 8.53
N ALA A 74 -4.20 -21.36 9.67
CA ALA A 74 -4.65 -22.27 10.72
C ALA A 74 -6.01 -21.82 11.31
N LYS A 75 -6.17 -20.52 11.58
CA LYS A 75 -7.42 -19.94 12.08
C LYS A 75 -8.56 -20.20 11.08
N ALA A 76 -8.37 -19.89 9.80
CA ALA A 76 -9.38 -20.08 8.77
C ALA A 76 -9.78 -21.55 8.62
N ALA A 77 -8.82 -22.48 8.73
CA ALA A 77 -9.12 -23.91 8.67
C ALA A 77 -9.93 -24.40 9.88
N LEU A 78 -9.65 -23.85 11.09
CA LEU A 78 -10.41 -24.20 12.31
C LEU A 78 -11.83 -23.62 12.31
N GLU A 79 -12.01 -22.43 11.75
CA GLU A 79 -13.32 -21.73 11.68
C GLU A 79 -14.16 -22.24 10.51
N ASP A 80 -13.64 -23.09 9.63
CA ASP A 80 -14.38 -23.61 8.50
C ASP A 80 -15.45 -24.62 8.96
N GLN A 81 -16.72 -24.31 8.73
CA GLN A 81 -17.85 -25.17 9.14
C GLN A 81 -17.80 -26.57 8.50
N ARG A 82 -17.10 -26.73 7.38
CA ARG A 82 -16.88 -28.02 6.72
C ARG A 82 -15.95 -28.94 7.52
N ALA A 83 -15.14 -28.40 8.44
CA ALA A 83 -14.19 -29.16 9.25
C ALA A 83 -14.85 -30.29 10.03
N TYR A 84 -16.04 -30.04 10.59
CA TYR A 84 -16.82 -31.06 11.29
C TYR A 84 -17.26 -32.26 10.41
N ARG A 85 -17.42 -32.01 9.10
CA ARG A 85 -17.84 -33.02 8.13
C ARG A 85 -16.63 -33.68 7.41
N ALA A 86 -15.43 -33.17 7.63
CA ALA A 86 -14.23 -33.61 6.91
C ALA A 86 -13.63 -34.91 7.46
N THR A 87 -14.15 -35.46 8.57
CA THR A 87 -13.69 -36.74 9.15
C THR A 87 -13.88 -37.86 8.14
N GLY A 88 -12.77 -38.52 7.76
CA GLY A 88 -12.77 -39.58 6.75
C GLY A 88 -12.77 -39.15 5.28
N SER A 89 -12.91 -37.84 4.97
CA SER A 89 -12.90 -37.34 3.58
C SER A 89 -11.61 -36.59 3.24
N HIS A 90 -10.72 -37.22 2.47
CA HIS A 90 -9.49 -36.58 1.99
C HIS A 90 -9.77 -35.36 1.09
N GLY A 91 -10.75 -35.47 0.19
CA GLY A 91 -11.11 -34.40 -0.72
C GLY A 91 -11.59 -33.14 0.02
N LEU A 92 -12.42 -33.32 1.06
CA LEU A 92 -12.92 -32.19 1.87
C LEU A 92 -11.83 -31.54 2.70
N LYS A 93 -10.93 -32.33 3.32
CA LYS A 93 -9.76 -31.80 4.05
C LYS A 93 -8.86 -31.00 3.12
N PHE A 94 -8.58 -31.50 1.93
CA PHE A 94 -7.75 -30.78 0.96
C PHE A 94 -8.39 -29.47 0.50
N ALA A 95 -9.72 -29.45 0.28
CA ALA A 95 -10.44 -28.22 -0.06
C ALA A 95 -10.34 -27.17 1.05
N ILE A 96 -10.50 -27.56 2.32
CA ILE A 96 -10.35 -26.65 3.47
C ILE A 96 -8.94 -26.05 3.53
N ILE A 97 -7.89 -26.89 3.40
CA ILE A 97 -6.49 -26.43 3.42
C ILE A 97 -6.23 -25.44 2.28
N ARG A 98 -6.66 -25.76 1.08
CA ARG A 98 -6.50 -24.90 -0.09
C ARG A 98 -7.18 -23.53 0.11
N ASP A 99 -8.43 -23.53 0.62
CA ASP A 99 -9.17 -22.30 0.84
C ASP A 99 -8.61 -21.49 2.02
N ALA A 100 -8.05 -22.16 3.05
CA ALA A 100 -7.38 -21.53 4.19
C ALA A 100 -6.03 -20.89 3.80
N ALA A 101 -5.32 -21.45 2.82
CA ALA A 101 -4.01 -20.95 2.38
C ALA A 101 -4.07 -19.48 1.92
N SER A 102 -5.19 -19.02 1.34
CA SER A 102 -5.38 -17.62 0.91
C SER A 102 -6.02 -16.70 1.96
N ALA A 103 -6.16 -17.16 3.22
CA ALA A 103 -6.85 -16.37 4.25
C ALA A 103 -6.14 -15.05 4.58
N SER A 104 -4.81 -15.04 4.59
CA SER A 104 -4.02 -13.83 4.80
C SER A 104 -4.15 -12.83 3.65
N GLU A 105 -4.23 -13.30 2.41
CA GLU A 105 -4.46 -12.45 1.23
C GLU A 105 -5.84 -11.81 1.28
N ARG A 106 -6.88 -12.61 1.56
CA ARG A 106 -8.24 -12.06 1.71
C ARG A 106 -8.33 -11.02 2.81
N TYR A 107 -7.67 -11.25 3.95
CA TYR A 107 -7.63 -10.26 5.04
C TYR A 107 -6.93 -8.97 4.60
N ARG A 108 -5.78 -9.09 3.92
CA ARG A 108 -5.04 -7.94 3.39
C ARG A 108 -5.87 -7.16 2.39
N ASP A 109 -6.52 -7.85 1.45
CA ASP A 109 -7.32 -7.22 0.40
C ASP A 109 -8.55 -6.49 0.99
N ALA A 110 -9.20 -7.10 1.99
CA ALA A 110 -10.29 -6.44 2.73
C ALA A 110 -9.81 -5.21 3.52
N ALA A 111 -8.62 -5.29 4.14
CA ALA A 111 -8.03 -4.17 4.85
C ALA A 111 -7.62 -3.02 3.91
N ALA A 112 -7.10 -3.34 2.72
CA ALA A 112 -6.78 -2.35 1.70
C ALA A 112 -8.05 -1.65 1.20
N ALA A 113 -9.09 -2.41 0.82
CA ALA A 113 -10.36 -1.85 0.35
C ALA A 113 -11.03 -0.93 1.40
N ARG A 114 -10.94 -1.29 2.69
CA ARG A 114 -11.38 -0.41 3.79
C ARG A 114 -10.54 0.86 3.85
N GLY A 115 -9.21 0.72 3.75
CA GLY A 115 -8.28 1.86 3.71
C GLY A 115 -8.68 2.85 2.63
N ASP A 116 -8.91 2.37 1.41
CA ASP A 116 -9.29 3.22 0.27
C ASP A 116 -10.59 3.98 0.53
N ARG A 117 -11.62 3.32 1.10
CA ARG A 117 -12.89 4.02 1.45
C ARG A 117 -12.70 5.10 2.52
N VAL A 118 -11.87 4.83 3.53
CA VAL A 118 -11.58 5.81 4.59
C VAL A 118 -10.76 6.98 4.06
N HIS A 119 -9.76 6.74 3.20
CA HIS A 119 -8.99 7.79 2.53
C HIS A 119 -9.89 8.66 1.64
N ASN A 120 -10.77 8.03 0.85
CA ASN A 120 -11.74 8.76 0.02
C ASN A 120 -12.67 9.65 0.87
N TYR A 121 -13.15 9.15 2.02
CA TYR A 121 -13.91 9.96 2.96
C TYR A 121 -13.10 11.15 3.49
N ALA A 122 -11.86 10.92 3.93
CA ALA A 122 -10.96 11.95 4.46
C ALA A 122 -10.64 13.03 3.42
N GLU A 123 -10.37 12.62 2.17
CA GLU A 123 -10.19 13.54 1.04
C GLU A 123 -11.41 14.44 0.86
N ASN A 124 -12.61 13.85 0.82
CA ASN A 124 -13.84 14.61 0.60
C ASN A 124 -14.18 15.57 1.74
N VAL A 125 -13.82 15.26 2.99
CA VAL A 125 -13.87 16.22 4.11
C VAL A 125 -12.93 17.39 3.86
N ALA A 126 -11.70 17.13 3.41
CA ALA A 126 -10.73 18.17 3.10
C ALA A 126 -11.17 19.03 1.91
N LEU A 127 -11.67 18.42 0.82
CA LEU A 127 -12.20 19.13 -0.35
C LEU A 127 -13.37 20.05 0.03
N ARG A 128 -14.30 19.58 0.87
CA ARG A 128 -15.38 20.41 1.42
C ARG A 128 -14.83 21.61 2.18
N ALA A 129 -13.84 21.40 3.05
CA ALA A 129 -13.24 22.47 3.83
C ALA A 129 -12.49 23.48 2.96
N MET A 130 -12.00 23.08 1.77
CA MET A 130 -11.39 23.93 0.75
C MET A 130 -12.42 24.63 -0.13
N GLY A 131 -13.72 24.36 0.00
CA GLY A 131 -14.77 24.87 -0.87
C GLY A 131 -14.72 24.30 -2.30
N ARG A 132 -14.17 23.10 -2.47
CA ARG A 132 -14.07 22.38 -3.75
C ARG A 132 -15.23 21.40 -3.92
N GLU A 133 -15.45 20.93 -5.14
CA GLU A 133 -16.40 19.86 -5.42
C GLU A 133 -16.04 18.61 -4.63
N HIS A 134 -17.07 17.97 -4.04
CA HIS A 134 -16.91 16.78 -3.20
C HIS A 134 -18.18 15.93 -3.23
N ASN A 135 -18.05 14.64 -2.91
CA ASN A 135 -19.15 13.68 -2.76
C ASN A 135 -19.17 13.04 -1.35
N LEU A 136 -18.97 13.87 -0.33
CA LEU A 136 -18.80 13.45 1.06
C LEU A 136 -19.96 12.56 1.58
N ASP A 137 -21.19 12.87 1.22
CA ASP A 137 -22.37 12.11 1.68
C ASP A 137 -22.35 10.68 1.12
N GLU A 138 -22.00 10.53 -0.16
CA GLU A 138 -21.83 9.21 -0.80
C GLU A 138 -20.69 8.42 -0.14
N CYS A 139 -19.55 9.07 0.12
CA CYS A 139 -18.41 8.44 0.80
C CYS A 139 -18.80 7.94 2.18
N ARG A 140 -19.57 8.72 2.96
CA ARG A 140 -20.08 8.32 4.28
C ARG A 140 -21.06 7.15 4.18
N GLU A 141 -21.97 7.18 3.21
CA GLU A 141 -22.89 6.07 2.95
C GLU A 141 -22.14 4.77 2.63
N GLN A 142 -21.08 4.83 1.80
CA GLN A 142 -20.25 3.66 1.50
C GLN A 142 -19.60 3.07 2.76
N LEU A 143 -19.13 3.89 3.69
CA LEU A 143 -18.59 3.41 4.97
C LEU A 143 -19.69 2.75 5.84
N ILE A 144 -20.90 3.31 5.86
CA ILE A 144 -22.04 2.73 6.59
C ILE A 144 -22.44 1.36 6.01
N ILE A 145 -22.59 1.27 4.69
CA ILE A 145 -22.95 0.02 3.99
C ILE A 145 -21.93 -1.10 4.26
N ASN A 146 -20.64 -0.74 4.38
CA ASN A 146 -19.57 -1.71 4.66
C ASN A 146 -19.35 -1.96 6.17
N GLY A 147 -20.15 -1.35 7.07
CA GLY A 147 -19.98 -1.49 8.52
C GLY A 147 -18.73 -0.80 9.07
N GLU A 148 -18.25 0.23 8.37
CA GLU A 148 -16.98 0.92 8.63
C GLU A 148 -17.18 2.36 9.15
N GLN A 149 -18.41 2.73 9.50
CA GLN A 149 -18.77 4.07 9.99
C GLN A 149 -17.88 4.53 11.14
N ALA A 150 -17.47 3.63 12.03
CA ALA A 150 -16.62 3.96 13.16
C ALA A 150 -15.30 4.64 12.77
N TYR A 151 -14.73 4.32 11.59
CA TYR A 151 -13.53 4.97 11.09
C TYR A 151 -13.78 6.42 10.67
N ALA A 152 -14.94 6.70 10.06
CA ALA A 152 -15.34 8.06 9.73
C ALA A 152 -15.54 8.89 11.02
N ASP A 153 -16.24 8.32 12.03
CA ASP A 153 -16.48 9.01 13.31
C ASP A 153 -15.14 9.33 14.02
N ARG A 154 -14.17 8.42 13.99
CA ARG A 154 -12.82 8.65 14.56
C ARG A 154 -12.03 9.69 13.76
N PHE A 155 -12.17 9.70 12.43
CA PHE A 155 -11.60 10.76 11.59
C PHE A 155 -12.22 12.12 11.92
N ASP A 156 -13.54 12.21 12.05
CA ASP A 156 -14.23 13.45 12.40
C ASP A 156 -13.80 13.97 13.78
N GLU A 157 -13.62 13.08 14.79
CA GLU A 157 -13.08 13.46 16.10
C GLU A 157 -11.69 14.08 15.99
N TRP A 158 -10.80 13.48 15.19
CA TRP A 158 -9.48 14.04 14.95
C TRP A 158 -9.58 15.39 14.25
N TRP A 159 -10.43 15.52 13.22
CA TRP A 159 -10.61 16.75 12.46
C TRP A 159 -11.10 17.90 13.34
N GLU A 160 -12.10 17.67 14.16
CA GLU A 160 -12.63 18.67 15.10
C GLU A 160 -11.63 19.06 16.20
N ALA A 161 -10.82 18.09 16.68
CA ALA A 161 -9.84 18.35 17.73
C ALA A 161 -8.62 19.14 17.21
N PHE A 162 -8.14 18.83 16.01
CA PHE A 162 -6.95 19.45 15.43
C PHE A 162 -7.25 20.65 14.54
N LYS A 163 -8.48 20.79 14.06
CA LYS A 163 -8.96 21.89 13.19
C LYS A 163 -8.00 22.21 12.05
N PRO A 164 -7.61 21.22 11.25
CA PRO A 164 -6.69 21.45 10.14
C PRO A 164 -7.32 22.41 9.14
N ARG A 165 -6.52 23.36 8.64
CA ARG A 165 -6.83 24.18 7.47
C ARG A 165 -6.16 23.56 6.26
N PRO A 166 -6.88 22.82 5.40
CA PRO A 166 -6.29 22.15 4.25
C PRO A 166 -5.62 23.12 3.29
N LEU A 167 -4.44 22.78 2.82
CA LEU A 167 -3.68 23.46 1.78
C LEU A 167 -3.69 22.65 0.49
N ALA A 168 -3.62 21.32 0.58
CA ALA A 168 -3.77 20.36 -0.50
C ALA A 168 -4.25 19.02 0.04
N ALA A 169 -5.13 18.33 -0.69
CA ALA A 169 -5.59 16.97 -0.42
C ALA A 169 -5.26 16.09 -1.64
N GLU A 170 -4.85 14.83 -1.40
CA GLU A 170 -4.47 13.85 -2.43
C GLU A 170 -3.52 14.45 -3.49
N VAL A 171 -2.53 15.23 -3.03
CA VAL A 171 -1.61 15.91 -3.94
C VAL A 171 -0.49 14.98 -4.39
N THR A 172 -0.37 14.81 -5.71
CA THR A 172 0.73 14.05 -6.28
C THR A 172 2.00 14.89 -6.26
N ILE A 173 3.08 14.28 -5.78
CA ILE A 173 4.42 14.86 -5.65
C ILE A 173 5.43 14.09 -6.48
N TRP A 174 6.53 14.75 -6.78
CA TRP A 174 7.65 14.19 -7.52
C TRP A 174 8.99 14.60 -6.93
N ASN A 175 9.95 13.68 -6.97
CA ASN A 175 11.34 13.95 -6.67
C ASN A 175 12.19 13.43 -7.84
N ASP A 176 12.78 14.32 -8.61
CA ASP A 176 13.63 13.99 -9.77
C ASP A 176 15.01 13.50 -9.34
N THR A 177 15.56 14.08 -8.27
CA THR A 177 16.92 13.78 -7.79
C THR A 177 17.09 12.31 -7.43
N VAL A 178 16.10 11.72 -6.75
CA VAL A 178 16.12 10.30 -6.34
C VAL A 178 15.31 9.43 -7.31
N GLY A 179 14.38 10.01 -8.04
CA GLY A 179 13.53 9.33 -9.02
C GLY A 179 12.41 8.52 -8.38
N TYR A 180 11.45 9.19 -7.75
CA TYR A 180 10.22 8.60 -7.23
C TYR A 180 9.09 9.63 -7.25
N ALA A 181 7.86 9.13 -7.11
CA ALA A 181 6.68 9.96 -6.94
C ALA A 181 5.72 9.35 -5.90
N GLY A 182 4.72 10.10 -5.49
CA GLY A 182 3.73 9.63 -4.54
C GLY A 182 2.56 10.58 -4.46
N THR A 183 1.52 10.17 -3.73
CA THR A 183 0.40 11.03 -3.37
C THR A 183 0.39 11.21 -1.87
N LEU A 184 0.25 12.45 -1.41
CA LEU A 184 0.14 12.82 -0.01
C LEU A 184 -1.34 12.98 0.33
N ASP A 185 -1.79 12.33 1.40
CA ASP A 185 -3.19 12.35 1.80
C ASP A 185 -3.67 13.77 2.13
N LEU A 186 -2.90 14.51 2.94
CA LEU A 186 -3.22 15.89 3.30
C LEU A 186 -1.96 16.71 3.60
N VAL A 187 -1.92 17.91 3.03
CA VAL A 187 -1.08 19.01 3.52
C VAL A 187 -2.00 20.07 4.14
N ALA A 188 -1.80 20.41 5.40
CA ALA A 188 -2.65 21.36 6.12
C ALA A 188 -1.86 22.25 7.06
N GLU A 189 -2.44 23.38 7.44
CA GLU A 189 -1.96 24.17 8.55
C GLU A 189 -2.73 23.78 9.82
N ILE A 190 -1.99 23.46 10.89
CA ILE A 190 -2.53 23.17 12.23
C ILE A 190 -1.81 24.08 13.22
N ALA A 191 -2.56 24.89 13.96
CA ALA A 191 -2.02 25.85 14.92
C ALA A 191 -0.88 26.71 14.36
N GLY A 192 -1.02 27.21 13.12
CA GLY A 192 -0.05 28.05 12.43
C GLY A 192 1.19 27.33 11.89
N ARG A 193 1.22 26.00 11.92
CA ARG A 193 2.34 25.20 11.40
C ARG A 193 1.87 24.31 10.24
N THR A 194 2.65 24.31 9.17
CA THR A 194 2.39 23.35 8.06
C THR A 194 2.64 21.92 8.51
N CYS A 195 1.73 21.02 8.17
CA CYS A 195 1.79 19.61 8.47
C CYS A 195 1.64 18.79 7.17
N ILE A 196 2.45 17.75 7.00
CA ILE A 196 2.22 16.67 6.04
C ILE A 196 1.62 15.52 6.84
N ILE A 197 0.45 15.05 6.42
CA ILE A 197 -0.36 14.11 7.19
C ILE A 197 -0.64 12.88 6.33
N ASP A 198 -0.47 11.70 6.92
CA ASP A 198 -0.75 10.39 6.34
C ASP A 198 -1.73 9.64 7.24
N TYR A 199 -2.82 9.16 6.68
CA TYR A 199 -3.83 8.39 7.38
C TYR A 199 -3.59 6.89 7.23
N LYS A 200 -3.79 6.13 8.29
CA LYS A 200 -3.71 4.67 8.23
C LYS A 200 -4.83 4.02 9.03
N THR A 201 -5.66 3.24 8.37
CA THR A 201 -6.62 2.39 9.08
C THR A 201 -5.89 1.30 9.86
N LYS A 202 -6.19 1.14 11.13
CA LYS A 202 -5.56 0.18 12.04
C LYS A 202 -6.58 -0.65 12.79
N GLY A 203 -6.29 -1.93 12.95
CA GLY A 203 -7.04 -2.77 13.87
C GLY A 203 -6.72 -2.46 15.34
N THR A 204 -7.44 -3.10 16.25
CA THR A 204 -7.25 -2.99 17.69
C THR A 204 -6.30 -4.05 18.24
N ASP A 205 -5.69 -3.77 19.39
CA ASP A 205 -4.97 -4.74 20.19
C ASP A 205 -5.97 -5.59 21.04
N LYS A 206 -5.43 -6.55 21.83
CA LYS A 206 -6.25 -7.39 22.72
C LYS A 206 -6.99 -6.61 23.81
N ARG A 207 -6.64 -5.36 24.04
CA ARG A 207 -7.27 -4.46 25.04
C ARG A 207 -8.25 -3.47 24.36
N GLY A 208 -8.55 -3.67 23.08
CA GLY A 208 -9.43 -2.79 22.31
C GLY A 208 -8.83 -1.43 21.92
N ARG A 209 -7.52 -1.21 22.10
CA ARG A 209 -6.87 0.03 21.72
C ARG A 209 -6.38 -0.04 20.29
N VAL A 210 -6.45 1.08 19.56
CA VAL A 210 -5.88 1.17 18.21
C VAL A 210 -4.39 0.86 18.23
N LYS A 211 -3.92 0.06 17.29
CA LYS A 211 -2.49 -0.24 17.13
C LYS A 211 -1.75 1.00 16.63
N ALA A 212 -0.56 1.24 17.18
CA ALA A 212 0.34 2.29 16.71
C ALA A 212 0.72 2.12 15.25
N LEU A 213 1.19 3.21 14.65
CA LEU A 213 1.72 3.22 13.28
C LEU A 213 3.02 2.41 13.20
N ASP A 214 3.25 1.85 12.03
CA ASP A 214 4.50 1.18 11.69
C ASP A 214 5.59 2.21 11.35
N GLU A 215 6.86 1.89 11.61
CA GLU A 215 8.00 2.75 11.26
C GLU A 215 8.05 3.13 9.77
N LYS A 216 7.46 2.31 8.89
CA LYS A 216 7.37 2.59 7.45
C LYS A 216 6.61 3.89 7.15
N VAL A 217 5.69 4.30 8.03
CA VAL A 217 4.99 5.58 7.91
C VAL A 217 5.96 6.75 8.00
N VAL A 218 7.02 6.65 8.83
CA VAL A 218 8.05 7.68 8.90
C VAL A 218 8.80 7.81 7.58
N MET A 219 9.14 6.69 6.92
CA MET A 219 9.76 6.73 5.58
C MET A 219 8.83 7.36 4.54
N GLN A 220 7.53 7.04 4.58
CA GLN A 220 6.54 7.64 3.68
C GLN A 220 6.45 9.15 3.86
N LEU A 221 6.34 9.61 5.10
CA LEU A 221 6.29 11.04 5.44
C LEU A 221 7.56 11.78 5.06
N VAL A 222 8.74 11.18 5.29
CA VAL A 222 10.03 11.79 4.91
C VAL A 222 10.16 11.87 3.39
N ALA A 223 9.73 10.86 2.64
CA ALA A 223 9.70 10.93 1.18
C ALA A 223 8.75 12.04 0.70
N GLY A 224 7.62 12.25 1.38
CA GLY A 224 6.74 13.41 1.14
C GLY A 224 7.41 14.74 1.42
N LEU A 225 8.15 14.85 2.54
CA LEU A 225 8.93 16.05 2.88
C LEU A 225 9.99 16.40 1.83
N LYS A 226 10.57 15.39 1.17
CA LYS A 226 11.62 15.54 0.15
C LYS A 226 11.07 15.73 -1.26
N ALA A 227 9.78 16.03 -1.41
CA ALA A 227 9.22 16.43 -2.69
C ALA A 227 9.94 17.65 -3.27
N GLU A 228 10.18 17.65 -4.57
CA GLU A 228 10.75 18.78 -5.31
C GLU A 228 9.67 19.53 -6.06
N GLU A 229 8.62 18.81 -6.49
CA GLU A 229 7.51 19.35 -7.25
C GLU A 229 6.18 18.77 -6.78
N SER A 230 5.10 19.50 -7.02
CA SER A 230 3.72 19.05 -6.87
C SER A 230 2.91 19.30 -8.13
N ILE A 231 1.94 18.43 -8.41
CA ILE A 231 1.08 18.53 -9.59
C ILE A 231 0.10 19.70 -9.44
N VAL A 232 -0.10 20.43 -10.53
CA VAL A 232 -1.11 21.49 -10.66
C VAL A 232 -2.25 21.06 -11.57
N ASP A 233 -1.92 20.50 -12.73
CA ASP A 233 -2.88 20.04 -13.73
C ASP A 233 -2.42 18.67 -14.27
N PRO A 234 -3.08 17.57 -13.86
CA PRO A 234 -2.68 16.24 -14.28
C PRO A 234 -2.95 15.96 -15.76
N ASP A 235 -3.94 16.64 -16.38
CA ASP A 235 -4.25 16.45 -17.79
C ASP A 235 -3.21 17.10 -18.70
N LYS A 236 -2.66 18.23 -18.27
CA LYS A 236 -1.61 18.95 -19.01
C LYS A 236 -0.20 18.57 -18.58
N GLY A 237 -0.06 17.80 -17.49
CA GLY A 237 1.24 17.51 -16.92
C GLY A 237 1.96 18.76 -16.41
N THR A 238 1.22 19.71 -15.82
CA THR A 238 1.79 20.95 -15.28
C THR A 238 2.18 20.76 -13.83
N TRP A 239 3.44 21.00 -13.54
CA TRP A 239 4.04 20.87 -12.23
C TRP A 239 4.51 22.22 -11.71
N GLU A 240 4.53 22.38 -10.40
CA GLU A 240 5.10 23.56 -9.72
C GLU A 240 6.12 23.12 -8.69
N PRO A 241 7.14 23.96 -8.37
CA PRO A 241 8.06 23.67 -7.28
C PRO A 241 7.32 23.44 -5.96
N TRP A 242 7.87 22.56 -5.10
CA TRP A 242 7.34 22.32 -3.76
C TRP A 242 7.22 23.63 -2.97
N LYS A 243 6.04 23.94 -2.47
CA LYS A 243 5.70 25.23 -1.86
C LYS A 243 5.27 25.16 -0.39
N TYR A 244 5.20 23.97 0.18
CA TYR A 244 4.65 23.78 1.52
C TYR A 244 5.71 23.83 2.63
N GLY A 245 6.89 24.43 2.34
CA GLY A 245 7.97 24.72 3.29
C GLY A 245 8.94 23.56 3.49
N ASP A 246 10.07 23.89 4.15
CA ASP A 246 11.20 22.97 4.29
C ASP A 246 11.18 22.16 5.60
N ALA A 247 10.33 22.56 6.56
CA ALA A 247 10.26 21.96 7.89
C ALA A 247 8.82 21.77 8.39
N PRO A 248 7.93 21.15 7.61
CA PRO A 248 6.59 20.84 8.08
C PRO A 248 6.62 19.81 9.22
N VAL A 249 5.57 19.79 10.03
CA VAL A 249 5.34 18.70 10.98
C VAL A 249 4.92 17.46 10.18
N LEU A 250 5.60 16.35 10.41
CA LEU A 250 5.26 15.06 9.79
C LEU A 250 4.36 14.29 10.75
N MET A 251 3.10 14.08 10.38
CA MET A 251 2.08 13.47 11.24
C MET A 251 1.49 12.23 10.57
N GLY A 252 1.51 11.11 11.28
CA GLY A 252 0.71 9.95 10.93
C GLY A 252 -0.52 9.88 11.84
N VAL A 253 -1.68 9.52 11.29
CA VAL A 253 -2.92 9.38 12.05
C VAL A 253 -3.43 7.96 11.93
N ALA A 254 -3.32 7.18 13.00
CA ALA A 254 -3.90 5.84 13.06
C ALA A 254 -5.39 5.95 13.38
N LEU A 255 -6.22 5.53 12.43
CA LEU A 255 -7.67 5.49 12.55
C LEU A 255 -8.09 4.05 12.87
N GLY A 256 -8.67 3.83 14.02
CA GLY A 256 -9.24 2.56 14.44
C GLY A 256 -10.75 2.66 14.61
N GLU A 257 -11.39 1.54 14.93
CA GLU A 257 -12.84 1.53 15.23
C GLU A 257 -13.15 2.19 16.57
N THR A 258 -12.24 2.11 17.54
CA THR A 258 -12.45 2.55 18.91
C THR A 258 -11.80 3.87 19.25
N GLN A 259 -10.72 4.24 18.56
CA GLN A 259 -9.88 5.38 18.88
C GLN A 259 -9.21 5.94 17.62
N VAL A 260 -8.82 7.20 17.69
CA VAL A 260 -7.85 7.81 16.78
C VAL A 260 -6.54 8.08 17.54
N LEU A 261 -5.41 7.78 16.91
CA LEU A 261 -4.08 7.99 17.50
C LEU A 261 -3.22 8.79 16.52
N PRO A 262 -3.16 10.12 16.64
CA PRO A 262 -2.21 10.95 15.91
C PRO A 262 -0.82 10.82 16.53
N GLN A 263 0.20 10.68 15.66
CA GLN A 263 1.60 10.52 16.06
C GLN A 263 2.48 11.42 15.19
N GLN A 264 3.36 12.19 15.79
CA GLN A 264 4.36 12.95 15.06
C GLN A 264 5.60 12.10 14.83
N ALA A 265 6.15 12.13 13.60
CA ALA A 265 7.46 11.55 13.35
C ALA A 265 8.55 12.26 14.16
N ASN A 266 9.37 11.49 14.86
CA ASN A 266 10.46 12.05 15.65
C ASN A 266 11.53 12.69 14.75
N PRO A 267 11.82 13.99 14.87
CA PRO A 267 12.80 14.67 14.03
C PRO A 267 14.18 14.01 14.03
N ALA A 268 14.59 13.42 15.16
CA ALA A 268 15.91 12.78 15.31
C ALA A 268 16.14 11.55 14.42
N VAL A 269 15.06 10.95 13.86
CA VAL A 269 15.17 9.76 13.01
C VAL A 269 14.91 10.04 11.53
N LEU A 270 14.50 11.26 11.16
CA LEU A 270 14.07 11.59 9.80
C LEU A 270 15.19 11.35 8.78
N GLU A 271 16.40 11.84 9.05
CA GLU A 271 17.54 11.70 8.16
C GLU A 271 17.89 10.23 7.89
N ARG A 272 17.89 9.41 8.94
CA ARG A 272 18.17 7.96 8.80
C ARG A 272 17.09 7.24 8.00
N ASN A 273 15.83 7.63 8.18
CA ASN A 273 14.72 7.08 7.39
C ASN A 273 14.80 7.54 5.93
N TRP A 274 15.26 8.75 5.67
CA TRP A 274 15.54 9.22 4.31
C TRP A 274 16.62 8.39 3.62
N TYR A 275 17.77 8.18 4.26
CA TYR A 275 18.82 7.34 3.68
C TYR A 275 18.38 5.89 3.49
N LYS A 276 17.58 5.36 4.41
CA LYS A 276 16.97 4.03 4.25
C LYS A 276 16.05 3.98 3.04
N PHE A 277 15.21 4.99 2.85
CA PHE A 277 14.35 5.10 1.66
C PHE A 277 15.17 5.16 0.36
N CYS A 278 16.21 5.97 0.30
CA CYS A 278 17.10 6.06 -0.87
C CYS A 278 17.78 4.71 -1.18
N ALA A 279 18.20 3.97 -0.15
CA ALA A 279 18.78 2.65 -0.34
C ALA A 279 17.76 1.66 -0.92
N LEU A 280 16.51 1.64 -0.42
CA LEU A 280 15.43 0.82 -0.96
C LEU A 280 15.06 1.21 -2.39
N ARG A 281 15.11 2.52 -2.72
CA ARG A 281 14.90 2.99 -4.11
C ARG A 281 15.95 2.41 -5.06
N ARG A 282 17.21 2.31 -4.62
CA ARG A 282 18.27 1.67 -5.42
C ARG A 282 18.07 0.16 -5.54
N VAL A 283 17.62 -0.52 -4.48
CA VAL A 283 17.27 -1.95 -4.56
C VAL A 283 16.21 -2.16 -5.63
N TRP A 284 15.11 -1.39 -5.60
CA TRP A 284 14.07 -1.48 -6.62
C TRP A 284 14.61 -1.28 -8.04
N GLU A 285 15.50 -0.32 -8.24
CA GLU A 285 16.08 -0.02 -9.54
C GLU A 285 16.90 -1.19 -10.09
N PHE A 286 17.77 -1.77 -9.27
CA PHE A 286 18.60 -2.90 -9.69
C PHE A 286 17.79 -4.19 -9.86
N ASP A 287 16.78 -4.43 -9.03
CA ASP A 287 15.87 -5.55 -9.21
C ASP A 287 15.14 -5.45 -10.56
N ARG A 288 14.69 -4.25 -10.93
CA ARG A 288 14.11 -4.00 -12.24
C ARG A 288 15.10 -4.26 -13.37
N GLN A 289 16.31 -3.73 -13.29
CA GLN A 289 17.36 -3.94 -14.30
C GLN A 289 17.69 -5.43 -14.47
N VAL A 290 17.75 -6.19 -13.38
CA VAL A 290 17.98 -7.65 -13.42
C VAL A 290 16.82 -8.36 -14.09
N GLN A 291 15.57 -7.95 -13.84
CA GLN A 291 14.38 -8.55 -14.47
C GLN A 291 14.28 -8.23 -15.97
N GLU A 292 14.75 -7.06 -16.39
CA GLU A 292 14.78 -6.63 -17.79
C GLU A 292 15.94 -7.27 -18.58
N PHE A 293 16.88 -7.93 -17.90
CA PHE A 293 18.03 -8.55 -18.54
C PHE A 293 17.64 -9.87 -19.19
N GLU A 294 17.87 -10.00 -20.50
CA GLU A 294 17.41 -11.16 -21.30
C GLU A 294 18.25 -12.42 -21.07
N ASP A 295 19.52 -12.28 -20.69
CA ASP A 295 20.40 -13.42 -20.49
C ASP A 295 20.16 -14.13 -19.14
N PRO A 296 20.33 -15.46 -19.07
CA PRO A 296 20.15 -16.17 -17.82
C PRO A 296 21.21 -15.76 -16.77
N ALA A 297 20.76 -15.46 -15.54
CA ALA A 297 21.66 -15.09 -14.43
C ALA A 297 22.69 -16.19 -14.08
N LEU A 298 22.40 -17.43 -14.41
CA LEU A 298 23.31 -18.57 -14.21
C LEU A 298 23.49 -19.32 -15.52
N MET A 299 24.75 -19.51 -15.90
CA MET A 299 25.12 -20.31 -17.06
C MET A 299 25.62 -21.71 -16.65
N PRO A 300 25.29 -22.76 -17.42
CA PRO A 300 25.80 -24.11 -17.13
C PRO A 300 27.33 -24.15 -17.27
N VAL A 301 27.99 -24.80 -16.33
CA VAL A 301 29.42 -25.03 -16.36
C VAL A 301 29.66 -26.48 -16.87
N VAL A 302 30.50 -26.61 -17.87
CA VAL A 302 30.91 -27.94 -18.38
C VAL A 302 32.06 -28.47 -17.50
N PRO A 303 32.01 -29.75 -17.05
CA PRO A 303 33.14 -30.34 -16.32
C PRO A 303 34.43 -30.28 -17.14
N PRO A 304 35.58 -30.09 -16.49
CA PRO A 304 36.84 -30.18 -17.20
C PRO A 304 37.03 -31.57 -17.84
N PRO A 305 37.70 -31.67 -18.97
CA PRO A 305 38.00 -32.97 -19.58
C PRO A 305 38.73 -33.88 -18.57
N ALA A 306 38.42 -35.15 -18.57
CA ALA A 306 39.14 -36.13 -17.75
C ALA A 306 40.63 -36.16 -18.19
N VAL A 307 41.52 -36.05 -17.20
CA VAL A 307 42.97 -36.12 -17.43
C VAL A 307 43.38 -37.57 -17.68
#